data_1fa9bc17b427f278b943de89e55a766c
#
_entry.id   1fa9bc17b427f278b943de89e55a766c
#
_cell.length_a   1.000
_cell.length_b   1.000
_cell.length_c   1.000
_cell.angle_alpha   90.00
_cell.angle_beta   90.00
_cell.angle_gamma   90.00
#
_symmetry.space_group_name_H-M   'P 1'
#
loop_
_entity.id
_entity.type
_entity.pdbx_description
1 polymer ?
#
loop_
_entity_poly.entity_id
_entity_poly.type
_entity_poly.pdbx_seq_one_letter_code
_entity_poly.pdbx_strand_id
1 'polypeptide(L)'
;MTISEAIASEIQPYSTSDEALEKMFIDAADQFGVSASVDDEYSVGMKKPVAYSAMRILYKMKTLSNENIGGISQSYKDKNSVIDDMIKSIAKDAGLDASLVIDNNSDDFWVTSAKVW
;
A
#
# COMPACT_ATOMS: atom_id res chain seq x y z
N MET A 1 -11.80 12.28 12.69
CA MET A 1 -10.49 11.62 12.62
C MET A 1 -9.60 12.33 11.62
N THR A 2 -8.31 12.33 11.86
CA THR A 2 -7.37 12.96 10.94
C THR A 2 -7.04 12.01 9.81
N ILE A 3 -6.43 12.53 8.77
CA ILE A 3 -5.99 11.71 7.64
C ILE A 3 -5.00 10.66 8.13
N SER A 4 -4.11 11.03 9.05
CA SER A 4 -3.16 10.09 9.62
C SER A 4 -3.87 8.92 10.30
N GLU A 5 -4.91 9.23 11.06
CA GLU A 5 -5.69 8.19 11.73
C GLU A 5 -6.42 7.32 10.73
N ALA A 6 -6.90 7.89 9.64
CA ALA A 6 -7.59 7.15 8.61
C ALA A 6 -6.64 6.14 7.94
N ILE A 7 -5.42 6.56 7.64
CA ILE A 7 -4.44 5.65 7.03
C ILE A 7 -4.09 4.54 8.01
N ALA A 8 -3.85 4.89 9.27
CA ALA A 8 -3.50 3.89 10.28
C ALA A 8 -4.61 2.87 10.45
N SER A 9 -5.85 3.31 10.33
CA SER A 9 -6.99 2.42 10.44
C SER A 9 -7.03 1.43 9.29
N GLU A 10 -6.67 1.87 8.09
CA GLU A 10 -6.72 1.00 6.92
C GLU A 10 -5.66 -0.11 6.95
N ILE A 11 -4.55 0.12 7.60
CA ILE A 11 -3.47 -0.88 7.61
C ILE A 11 -3.52 -1.81 8.81
N GLN A 12 -4.47 -1.64 9.72
CA GLN A 12 -4.56 -2.54 10.88
C GLN A 12 -4.69 -3.98 10.43
N PRO A 13 -4.10 -4.92 11.11
CA PRO A 13 -3.42 -4.78 12.42
C PRO A 13 -1.95 -4.37 12.33
N TYR A 14 -1.49 -3.99 11.17
CA TYR A 14 -0.10 -3.58 11.02
C TYR A 14 0.05 -2.10 11.39
N SER A 15 1.28 -1.66 11.57
CA SER A 15 1.54 -0.27 11.88
C SER A 15 2.85 0.18 11.25
N THR A 16 3.06 1.46 11.16
CA THR A 16 4.28 2.01 10.60
C THR A 16 4.62 3.31 11.35
N SER A 17 5.81 3.84 11.13
CA SER A 17 6.21 5.06 11.81
C SER A 17 5.44 6.26 11.27
N ASP A 18 5.34 7.29 12.07
CA ASP A 18 4.65 8.50 11.64
C ASP A 18 5.32 9.14 10.43
N GLU A 19 6.63 9.11 10.40
CA GLU A 19 7.37 9.66 9.26
C GLU A 19 7.09 8.92 7.98
N ALA A 20 7.02 7.59 8.05
CA ALA A 20 6.74 6.79 6.86
C ALA A 20 5.33 7.04 6.37
N LEU A 21 4.40 7.15 7.29
CA LEU A 21 3.01 7.39 6.97
C LEU A 21 2.86 8.76 6.31
N GLU A 22 3.50 9.75 6.87
CA GLU A 22 3.42 11.11 6.36
C GLU A 22 4.01 11.18 4.94
N LYS A 23 5.16 10.56 4.74
CA LYS A 23 5.79 10.57 3.43
C LYS A 23 4.90 9.90 2.39
N MET A 24 4.32 8.79 2.73
CA MET A 24 3.44 8.10 1.80
C MET A 24 2.22 8.93 1.43
N PHE A 25 1.69 9.67 2.41
CA PHE A 25 0.54 10.51 2.11
C PHE A 25 0.94 11.71 1.25
N ILE A 26 2.10 12.30 1.48
CA ILE A 26 2.56 13.43 0.66
C ILE A 26 2.68 12.96 -0.79
N ASP A 27 3.25 11.79 -1.00
CA ASP A 27 3.41 11.25 -2.35
C ASP A 27 2.04 10.93 -2.97
N ALA A 28 1.13 10.40 -2.18
CA ALA A 28 -0.22 10.08 -2.66
C ALA A 28 -1.00 11.33 -3.01
N ALA A 29 -0.88 12.35 -2.19
CA ALA A 29 -1.58 13.61 -2.43
C ALA A 29 -1.10 14.23 -3.74
N ASP A 30 0.19 14.16 -3.99
CA ASP A 30 0.75 14.67 -5.23
C ASP A 30 0.22 13.87 -6.42
N GLN A 31 0.15 12.56 -6.27
CA GLN A 31 -0.32 11.67 -7.32
C GLN A 31 -1.77 12.00 -7.71
N PHE A 32 -2.60 12.34 -6.75
CA PHE A 32 -4.01 12.63 -7.01
C PHE A 32 -4.34 14.12 -7.09
N GLY A 33 -3.31 14.96 -7.09
CA GLY A 33 -3.51 16.40 -7.22
C GLY A 33 -4.24 17.03 -6.04
N VAL A 34 -4.03 16.51 -4.83
CA VAL A 34 -4.70 17.01 -3.66
C VAL A 34 -3.71 17.77 -2.79
N SER A 35 -4.17 18.81 -2.12
CA SER A 35 -3.33 19.58 -1.24
C SER A 35 -3.85 19.42 0.18
N ALA A 36 -3.21 18.61 0.97
CA ALA A 36 -3.63 18.35 2.35
C ALA A 36 -2.47 17.80 3.15
N SER A 37 -2.61 17.81 4.46
CA SER A 37 -1.61 17.31 5.39
C SER A 37 -2.21 16.14 6.15
N VAL A 38 -1.38 15.27 6.69
CA VAL A 38 -1.86 14.13 7.49
C VAL A 38 -2.58 14.60 8.76
N ASP A 39 -2.36 15.84 9.17
CA ASP A 39 -3.00 16.36 10.36
C ASP A 39 -4.37 16.97 10.05
N ASP A 40 -4.72 17.07 8.78
CA ASP A 40 -6.02 17.61 8.40
C ASP A 40 -7.11 16.58 8.65
N GLU A 41 -8.33 17.06 8.75
CA GLU A 41 -9.47 16.19 9.00
C GLU A 41 -9.76 15.31 7.79
N TYR A 42 -10.01 14.04 8.01
CA TYR A 42 -10.32 13.12 6.92
C TYR A 42 -11.73 13.40 6.40
N SER A 43 -11.88 13.32 5.09
CA SER A 43 -13.19 13.46 4.45
C SER A 43 -13.23 12.54 3.24
N VAL A 44 -14.40 12.34 2.68
CA VAL A 44 -14.58 11.45 1.55
C VAL A 44 -13.73 11.88 0.37
N GLY A 45 -13.48 13.18 0.22
CA GLY A 45 -12.63 13.67 -0.84
C GLY A 45 -11.19 13.19 -0.74
N MET A 46 -10.78 12.71 0.44
CA MET A 46 -9.44 12.23 0.65
C MET A 46 -9.36 10.70 0.57
N LYS A 47 -10.46 10.04 0.20
CA LYS A 47 -10.51 8.59 0.23
C LYS A 47 -9.44 7.94 -0.67
N LYS A 48 -9.28 8.43 -1.86
CA LYS A 48 -8.30 7.83 -2.79
C LYS A 48 -6.86 8.03 -2.33
N PRO A 49 -6.40 9.24 -1.97
CA PRO A 49 -5.03 9.37 -1.49
C PRO A 49 -4.79 8.61 -0.18
N VAL A 50 -5.78 8.52 0.70
CA VAL A 50 -5.64 7.75 1.93
C VAL A 50 -5.50 6.27 1.59
N ALA A 51 -6.35 5.76 0.70
CA ALA A 51 -6.29 4.36 0.31
C ALA A 51 -4.97 4.03 -0.39
N TYR A 52 -4.53 4.90 -1.26
CA TYR A 52 -3.27 4.68 -1.98
C TYR A 52 -2.10 4.66 -1.01
N SER A 53 -2.09 5.54 -0.01
CA SER A 53 -1.05 5.58 1.01
C SER A 53 -1.02 4.25 1.77
N ALA A 54 -2.19 3.77 2.19
CA ALA A 54 -2.29 2.53 2.93
C ALA A 54 -1.81 1.34 2.09
N MET A 55 -2.19 1.31 0.83
CA MET A 55 -1.78 0.25 -0.08
C MET A 55 -0.27 0.22 -0.23
N ARG A 56 0.36 1.38 -0.39
CA ARG A 56 1.81 1.46 -0.55
C ARG A 56 2.54 1.06 0.72
N ILE A 57 2.02 1.44 1.87
CA ILE A 57 2.61 1.06 3.14
C ILE A 57 2.58 -0.46 3.29
N LEU A 58 1.44 -1.07 2.98
CA LEU A 58 1.30 -2.52 3.09
C LEU A 58 2.22 -3.24 2.10
N TYR A 59 2.32 -2.72 0.90
CA TYR A 59 3.18 -3.35 -0.10
C TYR A 59 4.65 -3.30 0.34
N LYS A 60 5.05 -2.19 0.95
CA LYS A 60 6.41 -2.06 1.42
C LYS A 60 6.69 -3.03 2.56
N MET A 61 5.71 -3.27 3.43
CA MET A 61 5.85 -4.23 4.49
C MET A 61 6.05 -5.62 3.94
N LYS A 62 5.35 -5.96 2.87
CA LYS A 62 5.47 -7.23 2.22
C LYS A 62 6.89 -7.38 1.69
N THR A 63 7.41 -6.36 1.04
CA THR A 63 8.74 -6.40 0.46
C THR A 63 9.81 -6.57 1.54
N LEU A 64 9.66 -5.85 2.63
CA LEU A 64 10.62 -5.95 3.71
C LEU A 64 10.59 -7.34 4.35
N SER A 65 9.41 -7.91 4.43
CA SER A 65 9.28 -9.25 4.97
C SER A 65 10.02 -10.24 4.10
N ASN A 66 10.00 -10.04 2.80
CA ASN A 66 10.66 -10.92 1.88
C ASN A 66 12.15 -10.88 2.15
N GLU A 67 12.68 -9.76 2.41
CA GLU A 67 14.09 -9.62 2.62
C GLU A 67 14.55 -10.19 3.95
N ASN A 68 13.69 -10.14 4.92
CA ASN A 68 14.04 -10.56 6.23
C ASN A 68 13.81 -12.00 6.54
N ILE A 69 13.25 -12.73 5.66
CA ILE A 69 12.86 -14.02 5.96
C ILE A 69 13.83 -15.01 6.01
N GLY A 70 14.23 -15.53 6.86
CA GLY A 70 15.17 -16.51 6.97
C GLY A 70 14.56 -17.80 6.71
N GLY A 71 14.24 -18.56 7.51
CA GLY A 71 13.71 -19.82 7.31
C GLY A 71 12.30 -20.02 7.69
N ILE A 72 11.56 -18.97 7.77
CA ILE A 72 10.19 -19.10 8.19
C ILE A 72 9.29 -18.87 7.02
N SER A 73 9.56 -19.56 5.98
CA SER A 73 8.88 -19.31 4.73
C SER A 73 7.39 -19.50 4.74
N GLN A 74 6.91 -20.41 5.54
CA GLN A 74 5.51 -20.64 5.53
C GLN A 74 4.73 -19.49 6.11
N SER A 75 5.13 -18.98 7.23
CA SER A 75 4.44 -17.88 7.85
C SER A 75 4.57 -16.68 6.96
N TYR A 76 5.71 -16.60 6.28
CA TYR A 76 5.99 -15.53 5.43
C TYR A 76 5.03 -15.51 4.25
N LYS A 77 4.74 -16.65 3.68
CA LYS A 77 3.82 -16.73 2.57
C LYS A 77 2.43 -16.33 3.01
N ASP A 78 2.02 -16.77 4.18
CA ASP A 78 0.70 -16.46 4.69
C ASP A 78 0.56 -14.96 4.90
N LYS A 79 1.59 -14.35 5.44
CA LYS A 79 1.57 -12.91 5.68
C LYS A 79 1.46 -12.16 4.38
N ASN A 80 2.21 -12.57 3.36
CA ASN A 80 2.17 -11.90 2.07
C ASN A 80 0.80 -12.04 1.40
N SER A 81 0.19 -13.19 1.55
CA SER A 81 -1.13 -13.41 0.99
C SER A 81 -2.16 -12.51 1.67
N VAL A 82 -2.07 -12.38 2.98
CA VAL A 82 -2.99 -11.52 3.73
C VAL A 82 -2.81 -10.07 3.31
N ILE A 83 -1.56 -9.63 3.17
CA ILE A 83 -1.29 -8.26 2.77
C ILE A 83 -1.82 -8.00 1.35
N ASP A 84 -1.64 -8.93 0.44
CA ASP A 84 -2.16 -8.76 -0.92
C ASP A 84 -3.68 -8.64 -0.91
N ASP A 85 -4.35 -9.44 -0.09
CA ASP A 85 -5.80 -9.38 0.00
C ASP A 85 -6.25 -8.05 0.60
N MET A 86 -5.53 -7.54 1.58
CA MET A 86 -5.84 -6.25 2.17
C MET A 86 -5.70 -5.14 1.12
N ILE A 87 -4.63 -5.17 0.34
CA ILE A 87 -4.39 -4.16 -0.68
C ILE A 87 -5.53 -4.19 -1.71
N LYS A 88 -5.92 -5.38 -2.14
CA LYS A 88 -7.00 -5.50 -3.12
C LYS A 88 -8.33 -4.99 -2.56
N SER A 89 -8.58 -5.28 -1.30
CA SER A 89 -9.80 -4.83 -0.65
C SER A 89 -9.84 -3.31 -0.52
N ILE A 90 -8.73 -2.71 -0.11
CA ILE A 90 -8.64 -1.26 0.04
C ILE A 90 -8.83 -0.61 -1.32
N ALA A 91 -8.20 -1.15 -2.35
CA ALA A 91 -8.30 -0.60 -3.69
C ALA A 91 -9.74 -0.64 -4.18
N LYS A 92 -10.41 -1.76 -3.97
CA LYS A 92 -11.78 -1.92 -4.42
C LYS A 92 -12.69 -0.93 -3.73
N ASP A 93 -12.52 -0.76 -2.44
CA ASP A 93 -13.35 0.13 -1.65
C ASP A 93 -13.17 1.59 -2.08
N ALA A 94 -11.99 1.96 -2.49
CA ALA A 94 -11.70 3.33 -2.89
C ALA A 94 -11.88 3.56 -4.40
N GLY A 95 -12.21 2.54 -5.15
CA GLY A 95 -12.35 2.68 -6.59
C GLY A 95 -11.01 2.79 -7.30
N LEU A 96 -9.97 2.19 -6.74
CA LEU A 96 -8.65 2.22 -7.34
C LEU A 96 -8.28 0.85 -7.89
N ASP A 97 -7.28 0.81 -8.76
CA ASP A 97 -6.80 -0.44 -9.29
C ASP A 97 -5.63 -0.87 -8.42
N ALA A 98 -5.66 -2.08 -7.91
CA ALA A 98 -4.58 -2.57 -7.06
C ALA A 98 -3.25 -2.60 -7.79
N SER A 99 -3.25 -2.65 -9.10
CA SER A 99 -2.02 -2.65 -9.87
C SER A 99 -1.25 -1.32 -9.78
N LEU A 100 -1.86 -0.29 -9.22
CA LEU A 100 -1.15 0.96 -8.98
C LEU A 100 -0.04 0.72 -7.96
N VAL A 101 -0.19 -0.27 -7.13
CA VAL A 101 0.75 -0.56 -6.07
C VAL A 101 1.38 -1.94 -6.26
N ILE A 102 0.57 -2.95 -6.50
CA ILE A 102 1.08 -4.30 -6.71
C ILE A 102 1.57 -4.39 -8.15
N ASP A 103 2.84 -4.62 -8.31
CA ASP A 103 3.40 -4.62 -9.62
C ASP A 103 3.34 -5.97 -10.28
N ASN A 104 2.18 -6.45 -10.54
CA ASN A 104 2.00 -7.72 -11.15
C ASN A 104 2.40 -7.69 -12.59
N ASN A 105 2.26 -6.56 -13.20
CA ASN A 105 2.54 -6.45 -14.57
C ASN A 105 4.01 -6.55 -14.82
N SER A 106 4.78 -6.15 -13.88
CA SER A 106 6.17 -6.19 -14.00
C SER A 106 6.56 -7.61 -14.10
N ASP A 107 5.89 -8.48 -13.40
CA ASP A 107 6.19 -9.85 -13.40
C ASP A 107 5.91 -10.39 -14.74
N ASP A 108 4.82 -10.04 -15.28
CA ASP A 108 4.44 -10.55 -16.53
C ASP A 108 5.38 -10.05 -17.52
N PHE A 109 5.79 -8.81 -17.36
CA PHE A 109 6.59 -8.20 -18.22
C PHE A 109 7.85 -8.94 -18.34
N TRP A 110 8.44 -9.40 -17.33
CA TRP A 110 9.53 -10.03 -17.33
C TRP A 110 9.52 -11.17 -17.96
N VAL A 111 8.63 -11.77 -17.75
CA VAL A 111 8.48 -12.92 -18.23
C VAL A 111 8.50 -12.81 -19.58
N THR A 112 7.86 -11.88 -20.07
CA THR A 112 7.75 -11.79 -21.39
C THR A 112 8.93 -11.28 -21.89
N SER A 113 9.47 -10.42 -21.32
CA SER A 113 10.51 -9.79 -21.89
C SER A 113 11.53 -10.74 -21.79
N ALA A 114 11.50 -11.36 -20.84
CA ALA A 114 12.42 -12.20 -20.67
C ALA A 114 12.16 -13.22 -21.47
N LYS A 115 11.36 -13.16 -21.73
CA LYS A 115 11.15 -13.88 -22.22
C LYS A 115 11.21 -13.70 -23.25
N VAL A 116 11.44 -13.12 -23.40
CA VAL A 116 11.49 -12.90 -24.33
C VAL A 116 12.31 -12.83 -24.63
N TRP A 117 12.65 -13.01 -24.32
CA TRP A 117 13.45 -12.97 -24.63
C TRP A 117 14.01 -13.50 -24.93
#